data_678a338d98fe8292e4e9409d502879eb
#
_entry.id   678a338d98fe8292e4e9409d502879eb
#
_cell.length_a   1.000
_cell.length_b   1.000
_cell.length_c   1.000
_cell.angle_alpha   90.00
_cell.angle_beta   90.00
_cell.angle_gamma   90.00
#
_symmetry.space_group_name_H-M   'P 1'
#
loop_
_entity.id
_entity.type
_entity.pdbx_description
1 polymer ?
#
loop_
_entity_poly.entity_id
_entity_poly.type
_entity_poly.pdbx_seq_one_letter_code
_entity_poly.pdbx_strand_id
1 'polypeptide(L)'
;MTAAVLAAAGTASTQPPGIYQGAANVIAALMLLLEFGMLRQALVRDQVRLYAAQSALISVLAVVIAADRNLPDLYVLAALSGALKVVVVPMVLRRLLGAPVSEDAPGVAGSYTLNPASAVLVCIGLAAFGFFTFGGLHLEGPAAPALALAIAAAMVFVAFGLMIVRRDVASQAVGFFTLENAVSLAALVVAAGLPLILETAFLFDLLVAVVVFGMLIRAHHAQAESLSTADLTSLKG
;
A
#
# COMPACT_ATOMS: atom_id res chain seq x y z
N MET A 1 -15.13 16.65 45.54
CA MET A 1 -14.42 16.62 44.25
C MET A 1 -14.32 15.23 43.62
N THR A 2 -14.78 14.17 44.23
CA THR A 2 -14.65 12.78 43.71
C THR A 2 -15.84 12.25 42.92
N ALA A 3 -17.04 12.80 43.08
CA ALA A 3 -18.23 12.34 42.38
C ALA A 3 -18.34 12.86 40.91
N ALA A 4 -17.78 14.04 40.63
CA ALA A 4 -17.80 14.62 39.28
C ALA A 4 -16.83 13.93 38.31
N VAL A 5 -15.75 13.36 38.81
CA VAL A 5 -14.75 12.61 38.00
C VAL A 5 -15.28 11.24 37.61
N LEU A 6 -16.09 10.60 38.45
CA LEU A 6 -16.74 9.31 38.12
C LEU A 6 -17.91 9.44 37.16
N ALA A 7 -18.60 10.59 37.13
CA ALA A 7 -19.67 10.87 36.16
C ALA A 7 -19.14 11.15 34.75
N ALA A 8 -17.93 11.68 34.60
CA ALA A 8 -17.29 11.92 33.31
C ALA A 8 -16.73 10.66 32.63
N ALA A 9 -16.52 9.59 33.40
CA ALA A 9 -16.03 8.30 32.88
C ALA A 9 -17.15 7.40 32.31
N GLY A 10 -18.41 7.80 32.44
CA GLY A 10 -19.60 6.96 32.16
C GLY A 10 -20.33 7.17 30.85
N THR A 11 -19.90 8.09 29.99
CA THR A 11 -20.58 8.34 28.70
C THR A 11 -19.62 8.20 27.52
N ALA A 12 -18.86 7.12 27.47
CA ALA A 12 -18.42 6.61 26.18
C ALA A 12 -19.71 6.20 25.45
N SER A 13 -20.16 7.00 24.49
CA SER A 13 -21.33 6.73 23.70
C SER A 13 -21.15 5.35 23.04
N THR A 14 -21.90 4.36 23.52
CA THR A 14 -22.02 3.01 22.93
C THR A 14 -22.85 3.04 21.66
N GLN A 15 -22.83 4.15 20.93
CA GLN A 15 -23.45 4.21 19.62
C GLN A 15 -22.65 3.31 18.69
N PRO A 16 -23.30 2.34 18.03
CA PRO A 16 -22.61 1.49 17.07
C PRO A 16 -21.93 2.38 16.02
N PRO A 17 -20.70 2.02 15.59
CA PRO A 17 -20.01 2.80 14.59
C PRO A 17 -20.88 2.97 13.36
N GLY A 18 -20.99 4.21 12.86
CA GLY A 18 -21.75 4.47 11.63
C GLY A 18 -21.23 3.57 10.50
N ILE A 19 -22.05 3.32 9.48
CA ILE A 19 -21.72 2.43 8.34
C ILE A 19 -20.35 2.80 7.76
N TYR A 20 -20.06 4.09 7.65
CA TYR A 20 -18.77 4.61 7.19
C TYR A 20 -17.60 4.18 8.09
N GLN A 21 -17.72 4.33 9.41
CA GLN A 21 -16.63 3.97 10.34
C GLN A 21 -16.37 2.47 10.33
N GLY A 22 -17.44 1.67 10.27
CA GLY A 22 -17.34 0.22 10.15
C GLY A 22 -16.64 -0.20 8.85
N ALA A 23 -17.07 0.37 7.73
CA ALA A 23 -16.48 0.09 6.41
C ALA A 23 -15.00 0.50 6.36
N ALA A 24 -14.64 1.69 6.85
CA ALA A 24 -13.27 2.16 6.87
C ALA A 24 -12.35 1.25 7.69
N ASN A 25 -12.78 0.82 8.88
CA ASN A 25 -12.01 -0.08 9.72
C ASN A 25 -11.81 -1.47 9.10
N VAL A 26 -12.87 -2.04 8.51
CA VAL A 26 -12.78 -3.34 7.84
C VAL A 26 -11.89 -3.27 6.60
N ILE A 27 -12.05 -2.25 5.77
CA ILE A 27 -11.23 -2.05 4.58
C ILE A 27 -9.76 -1.85 4.96
N ALA A 28 -9.48 -1.01 5.95
CA ALA A 28 -8.12 -0.81 6.47
C ALA A 28 -7.48 -2.13 6.93
N ALA A 29 -8.21 -2.94 7.71
CA ALA A 29 -7.72 -4.24 8.17
C ALA A 29 -7.45 -5.20 7.00
N LEU A 30 -8.34 -5.26 6.00
CA LEU A 30 -8.14 -6.08 4.80
C LEU A 30 -6.92 -5.60 3.99
N MET A 31 -6.72 -4.28 3.86
CA MET A 31 -5.55 -3.71 3.18
C MET A 31 -4.25 -4.10 3.88
N LEU A 32 -4.20 -4.04 5.22
CA LEU A 32 -3.03 -4.47 5.99
C LEU A 32 -2.76 -5.97 5.82
N LEU A 33 -3.81 -6.80 5.81
CA LEU A 33 -3.68 -8.25 5.55
C LEU A 33 -3.11 -8.54 4.14
N LEU A 34 -3.57 -7.81 3.12
CA LEU A 34 -3.03 -7.93 1.76
C LEU A 34 -1.56 -7.53 1.70
N GLU A 35 -1.14 -6.53 2.48
CA GLU A 35 0.25 -6.08 2.53
C GLU A 35 1.17 -7.12 3.18
N PHE A 36 0.75 -7.74 4.27
CA PHE A 36 1.43 -8.92 4.83
C PHE A 36 1.44 -10.11 3.84
N GLY A 37 0.36 -10.25 3.06
CA GLY A 37 0.31 -11.20 1.95
C GLY A 37 1.42 -10.97 0.94
N MET A 38 1.65 -9.70 0.52
CA MET A 38 2.72 -9.34 -0.43
C MET A 38 4.11 -9.66 0.12
N LEU A 39 4.32 -9.49 1.41
CA LEU A 39 5.59 -9.79 2.07
C LEU A 39 5.97 -11.27 1.91
N ARG A 40 4.99 -12.17 1.88
CA ARG A 40 5.19 -13.62 1.74
C ARG A 40 5.31 -14.09 0.29
N GLN A 41 4.87 -13.30 -0.68
CA GLN A 41 4.93 -13.71 -2.10
C GLN A 41 6.36 -13.70 -2.62
N ALA A 42 6.80 -14.82 -3.16
CA ALA A 42 8.08 -14.91 -3.84
C ALA A 42 8.04 -14.26 -5.23
N LEU A 43 6.91 -14.37 -5.92
CA LEU A 43 6.74 -13.85 -7.28
C LEU A 43 6.21 -12.43 -7.27
N VAL A 44 6.89 -11.53 -7.97
CA VAL A 44 6.46 -10.12 -8.13
C VAL A 44 5.07 -10.02 -8.76
N ARG A 45 4.70 -10.93 -9.65
CA ARG A 45 3.36 -10.97 -10.27
C ARG A 45 2.24 -11.11 -9.24
N ASP A 46 2.44 -11.94 -8.22
CA ASP A 46 1.44 -12.14 -7.18
C ASP A 46 1.41 -10.96 -6.22
N GLN A 47 2.55 -10.30 -5.97
CA GLN A 47 2.59 -9.02 -5.26
C GLN A 47 1.78 -7.95 -6.01
N VAL A 48 1.94 -7.84 -7.33
CA VAL A 48 1.18 -6.90 -8.18
C VAL A 48 -0.33 -7.18 -8.14
N ARG A 49 -0.75 -8.45 -8.05
CA ARG A 49 -2.18 -8.82 -7.88
C ARG A 49 -2.72 -8.37 -6.53
N LEU A 50 -1.96 -8.59 -5.45
CA LEU A 50 -2.36 -8.16 -4.11
C LEU A 50 -2.40 -6.62 -4.00
N TYR A 51 -1.44 -5.93 -4.62
CA TYR A 51 -1.47 -4.47 -4.77
C TYR A 51 -2.73 -3.99 -5.49
N ALA A 52 -3.09 -4.62 -6.62
CA ALA A 52 -4.32 -4.27 -7.34
C ALA A 52 -5.58 -4.48 -6.47
N ALA A 53 -5.63 -5.57 -5.70
CA ALA A 53 -6.72 -5.81 -4.76
C ALA A 53 -6.77 -4.75 -3.65
N GLN A 54 -5.63 -4.37 -3.08
CA GLN A 54 -5.52 -3.30 -2.09
C GLN A 54 -5.98 -1.94 -2.67
N SER A 55 -5.58 -1.63 -3.91
CA SER A 55 -6.01 -0.42 -4.61
C SER A 55 -7.52 -0.40 -4.94
N ALA A 56 -8.10 -1.56 -5.22
CA ALA A 56 -9.55 -1.69 -5.40
C ALA A 56 -10.30 -1.42 -4.08
N LEU A 57 -9.80 -1.92 -2.95
CA LEU A 57 -10.40 -1.68 -1.64
C LEU A 57 -10.41 -0.19 -1.29
N ILE A 58 -9.33 0.54 -1.55
CA ILE A 58 -9.30 1.98 -1.28
C ILE A 58 -10.22 2.76 -2.20
N SER A 59 -10.36 2.35 -3.47
CA SER A 59 -11.33 2.95 -4.40
C SER A 59 -12.77 2.72 -3.94
N VAL A 60 -13.08 1.52 -3.43
CA VAL A 60 -14.39 1.22 -2.82
C VAL A 60 -14.62 2.09 -1.59
N LEU A 61 -13.62 2.27 -0.72
CA LEU A 61 -13.74 3.16 0.44
C LEU A 61 -14.02 4.60 0.01
N ALA A 62 -13.34 5.11 -1.01
CA ALA A 62 -13.57 6.44 -1.54
C ALA A 62 -15.02 6.61 -2.05
N VAL A 63 -15.59 5.60 -2.72
CA VAL A 63 -17.00 5.59 -3.13
C VAL A 63 -17.95 5.58 -1.92
N VAL A 64 -17.67 4.79 -0.89
CA VAL A 64 -18.47 4.77 0.35
C VAL A 64 -18.48 6.14 1.02
N ILE A 65 -17.33 6.81 1.10
CA ILE A 65 -17.20 8.15 1.67
C ILE A 65 -17.95 9.18 0.81
N ALA A 66 -17.82 9.08 -0.52
CA ALA A 66 -18.50 9.95 -1.45
C ALA A 66 -20.03 9.88 -1.27
N ALA A 67 -20.55 8.66 -1.07
CA ALA A 67 -21.99 8.43 -0.81
C ALA A 67 -22.43 8.95 0.56
N ASP A 68 -21.65 8.70 1.61
CA ASP A 68 -21.96 9.11 2.99
C ASP A 68 -21.96 10.64 3.15
N ARG A 69 -21.04 11.32 2.48
CA ARG A 69 -20.83 12.78 2.61
C ARG A 69 -21.40 13.61 1.46
N ASN A 70 -22.05 12.99 0.48
CA ASN A 70 -22.56 13.66 -0.73
C ASN A 70 -21.50 14.49 -1.46
N LEU A 71 -20.32 13.90 -1.70
CA LEU A 71 -19.20 14.53 -2.39
C LEU A 71 -19.11 14.01 -3.84
N PRO A 72 -19.73 14.71 -4.83
CA PRO A 72 -19.75 14.23 -6.22
C PRO A 72 -18.35 14.13 -6.84
N ASP A 73 -17.46 15.07 -6.47
CA ASP A 73 -16.09 15.11 -6.99
C ASP A 73 -15.28 13.87 -6.57
N LEU A 74 -15.56 13.32 -5.39
CA LEU A 74 -14.88 12.14 -4.88
C LEU A 74 -15.22 10.86 -5.67
N TYR A 75 -16.40 10.79 -6.31
CA TYR A 75 -16.73 9.68 -7.22
C TYR A 75 -15.83 9.69 -8.46
N VAL A 76 -15.62 10.86 -9.06
CA VAL A 76 -14.75 11.01 -10.23
C VAL A 76 -13.33 10.60 -9.88
N LEU A 77 -12.86 11.05 -8.72
CA LEU A 77 -11.53 10.73 -8.23
C LEU A 77 -11.38 9.24 -7.89
N ALA A 78 -12.35 8.63 -7.22
CA ALA A 78 -12.36 7.19 -6.94
C ALA A 78 -12.29 6.36 -8.23
N ALA A 79 -13.04 6.77 -9.27
CA ALA A 79 -13.00 6.12 -10.57
C ALA A 79 -11.65 6.30 -11.27
N LEU A 80 -11.08 7.51 -11.27
CA LEU A 80 -9.79 7.79 -11.88
C LEU A 80 -8.65 7.07 -11.15
N SER A 81 -8.61 7.16 -9.83
CA SER A 81 -7.64 6.46 -8.99
C SER A 81 -7.75 4.95 -9.15
N GLY A 82 -8.97 4.40 -9.13
CA GLY A 82 -9.23 2.99 -9.36
C GLY A 82 -8.74 2.54 -10.74
N ALA A 83 -9.08 3.26 -11.80
CA ALA A 83 -8.60 2.94 -13.15
C ALA A 83 -7.07 2.95 -13.24
N LEU A 84 -6.43 3.95 -12.65
CA LEU A 84 -4.97 4.07 -12.68
C LEU A 84 -4.29 2.97 -11.85
N LYS A 85 -4.69 2.81 -10.58
CA LYS A 85 -4.02 1.91 -9.63
C LYS A 85 -4.39 0.43 -9.81
N VAL A 86 -5.62 0.13 -10.22
CA VAL A 86 -6.08 -1.26 -10.37
C VAL A 86 -5.78 -1.80 -11.77
N VAL A 87 -5.76 -0.94 -12.80
CA VAL A 87 -5.60 -1.39 -14.19
C VAL A 87 -4.26 -0.94 -14.77
N VAL A 88 -3.98 0.37 -14.80
CA VAL A 88 -2.81 0.89 -15.52
C VAL A 88 -1.51 0.46 -14.86
N VAL A 89 -1.35 0.67 -13.55
CA VAL A 89 -0.12 0.33 -12.83
C VAL A 89 0.19 -1.18 -12.92
N PRO A 90 -0.74 -2.10 -12.61
CA PRO A 90 -0.49 -3.53 -12.78
C PRO A 90 -0.21 -3.94 -14.22
N MET A 91 -0.86 -3.32 -15.19
CA MET A 91 -0.61 -3.60 -16.62
C MET A 91 0.81 -3.19 -17.02
N VAL A 92 1.25 -1.99 -16.61
CA VAL A 92 2.59 -1.49 -16.91
C VAL A 92 3.64 -2.38 -16.23
N LEU A 93 3.48 -2.68 -14.93
CA LEU A 93 4.40 -3.55 -14.21
C LEU A 93 4.49 -4.94 -14.85
N ARG A 94 3.36 -5.56 -15.21
CA ARG A 94 3.36 -6.87 -15.89
C ARG A 94 4.05 -6.82 -17.24
N ARG A 95 3.88 -5.74 -18.02
CA ARG A 95 4.58 -5.56 -19.29
C ARG A 95 6.09 -5.40 -19.12
N LEU A 96 6.51 -4.68 -18.08
CA LEU A 96 7.92 -4.47 -17.77
C LEU A 96 8.60 -5.74 -17.25
N LEU A 97 7.87 -6.59 -16.53
CA LEU A 97 8.37 -7.88 -16.03
C LEU A 97 8.52 -8.95 -17.12
N GLY A 98 8.02 -8.68 -18.34
CA GLY A 98 8.12 -9.58 -19.49
C GLY A 98 7.21 -10.81 -19.39
N ALA A 99 7.34 -11.71 -20.41
CA ALA A 99 6.71 -13.02 -20.41
C ALA A 99 7.25 -13.86 -19.24
N PRO A 100 6.51 -14.89 -18.74
CA PRO A 100 7.05 -15.79 -17.74
C PRO A 100 8.33 -16.41 -18.30
N VAL A 101 9.45 -16.07 -17.71
CA VAL A 101 10.68 -16.85 -17.88
C VAL A 101 10.30 -18.25 -17.43
N SER A 102 10.55 -19.26 -18.28
CA SER A 102 10.26 -20.66 -18.02
C SER A 102 10.55 -21.03 -16.56
N GLU A 103 9.73 -21.91 -15.98
CA GLU A 103 9.81 -22.32 -14.57
C GLU A 103 11.20 -22.79 -14.11
N ASP A 104 12.09 -23.09 -15.05
CA ASP A 104 13.48 -23.51 -14.82
C ASP A 104 14.50 -22.35 -14.76
N ALA A 105 14.12 -21.12 -14.98
CA ALA A 105 15.04 -20.02 -14.77
C ALA A 105 15.16 -19.75 -13.26
N PRO A 106 16.37 -19.82 -12.66
CA PRO A 106 16.62 -19.45 -11.27
C PRO A 106 16.53 -17.93 -11.08
N GLY A 107 15.59 -17.32 -11.71
CA GLY A 107 15.47 -15.91 -11.78
C GLY A 107 14.12 -15.48 -11.30
N VAL A 108 14.10 -15.03 -10.08
CA VAL A 108 13.09 -14.20 -9.43
C VAL A 108 12.37 -14.89 -8.28
N ALA A 109 13.04 -15.75 -7.57
CA ALA A 109 12.85 -15.77 -6.14
C ALA A 109 13.47 -14.44 -5.66
N GLY A 110 12.65 -13.41 -5.44
CA GLY A 110 13.13 -12.12 -5.01
C GLY A 110 14.15 -12.31 -3.89
N SER A 111 15.40 -11.90 -4.13
CA SER A 111 16.46 -12.07 -3.16
C SER A 111 16.07 -11.28 -1.91
N TYR A 112 15.77 -11.98 -0.84
CA TYR A 112 15.50 -11.36 0.45
C TYR A 112 16.81 -10.91 1.09
N THR A 113 16.79 -9.76 1.75
CA THR A 113 17.89 -9.32 2.61
C THR A 113 17.90 -10.11 3.92
N LEU A 114 16.72 -10.53 4.37
CA LEU A 114 16.47 -11.30 5.58
C LEU A 114 15.78 -12.62 5.24
N ASN A 115 15.90 -13.63 6.10
CA ASN A 115 15.07 -14.83 6.02
C ASN A 115 13.57 -14.40 6.03
N PRO A 116 12.70 -15.02 5.20
CA PRO A 116 11.27 -14.67 5.14
C PRO A 116 10.56 -14.61 6.49
N ALA A 117 10.90 -15.51 7.42
CA ALA A 117 10.33 -15.50 8.77
C ALA A 117 10.77 -14.25 9.57
N SER A 118 12.05 -13.90 9.50
CA SER A 118 12.60 -12.71 10.17
C SER A 118 12.03 -11.42 9.54
N ALA A 119 11.83 -11.39 8.24
CA ALA A 119 11.22 -10.28 7.53
C ALA A 119 9.79 -10.01 8.03
N VAL A 120 8.98 -11.07 8.17
CA VAL A 120 7.62 -10.96 8.72
C VAL A 120 7.64 -10.46 10.16
N LEU A 121 8.54 -10.97 11.02
CA LEU A 121 8.66 -10.51 12.41
C LEU A 121 9.04 -9.03 12.50
N VAL A 122 9.99 -8.58 11.70
CA VAL A 122 10.37 -7.15 11.62
C VAL A 122 9.18 -6.31 11.18
N CYS A 123 8.45 -6.73 10.15
CA CYS A 123 7.27 -5.99 9.67
C CYS A 123 6.12 -6.00 10.68
N ILE A 124 5.93 -7.07 11.47
CA ILE A 124 4.98 -7.07 12.60
C ILE A 124 5.41 -6.04 13.65
N GLY A 125 6.68 -5.97 13.99
CA GLY A 125 7.22 -4.96 14.90
C GLY A 125 7.00 -3.53 14.39
N LEU A 126 7.27 -3.30 13.10
CA LEU A 126 7.04 -2.02 12.43
C LEU A 126 5.54 -1.65 12.41
N ALA A 127 4.67 -2.63 12.09
CA ALA A 127 3.22 -2.43 12.12
C ALA A 127 2.74 -2.06 13.53
N ALA A 128 3.20 -2.78 14.55
CA ALA A 128 2.88 -2.48 15.94
C ALA A 128 3.38 -1.08 16.33
N PHE A 129 4.60 -0.72 15.96
CA PHE A 129 5.14 0.62 16.20
C PHE A 129 4.26 1.70 15.59
N GLY A 130 3.91 1.59 14.29
CA GLY A 130 3.03 2.55 13.61
C GLY A 130 1.65 2.62 14.25
N PHE A 131 1.05 1.46 14.54
CA PHE A 131 -0.26 1.35 15.14
C PHE A 131 -0.34 2.03 16.52
N PHE A 132 0.59 1.73 17.42
CA PHE A 132 0.56 2.27 18.79
C PHE A 132 1.00 3.73 18.85
N THR A 133 1.94 4.16 18.00
CA THR A 133 2.38 5.56 17.98
C THR A 133 1.27 6.49 17.51
N PHE A 134 0.53 6.10 16.47
CA PHE A 134 -0.52 6.93 15.88
C PHE A 134 -1.93 6.60 16.38
N GLY A 135 -2.16 5.42 16.95
CA GLY A 135 -3.44 5.03 17.56
C GLY A 135 -3.80 5.83 18.82
N GLY A 136 -2.81 6.43 19.47
CA GLY A 136 -3.00 7.35 20.60
C GLY A 136 -3.35 8.80 20.20
N LEU A 137 -3.30 9.14 18.93
CA LEU A 137 -3.68 10.46 18.43
C LEU A 137 -5.19 10.62 18.50
N HIS A 138 -5.65 11.41 19.44
CA HIS A 138 -7.04 11.85 19.50
C HIS A 138 -7.22 12.99 18.50
N LEU A 139 -7.71 12.65 17.30
CA LEU A 139 -8.12 13.68 16.36
C LEU A 139 -9.44 14.26 16.86
N GLU A 140 -9.44 15.54 17.20
CA GLU A 140 -10.64 16.26 17.54
C GLU A 140 -11.50 16.43 16.27
N GLY A 141 -12.54 15.58 16.15
CA GLY A 141 -13.49 15.65 15.06
C GLY A 141 -14.48 14.49 15.13
N PRO A 142 -15.78 14.73 14.86
CA PRO A 142 -16.84 13.74 15.09
C PRO A 142 -16.84 12.55 14.14
N ALA A 143 -15.89 12.41 13.24
CA ALA A 143 -16.01 11.45 12.14
C ALA A 143 -14.76 10.69 11.72
N ALA A 144 -13.59 10.90 12.34
CA ALA A 144 -12.38 10.18 11.93
C ALA A 144 -12.33 8.80 12.63
N PRO A 145 -12.38 7.67 11.88
CA PRO A 145 -12.20 6.34 12.47
C PRO A 145 -10.74 6.18 12.89
N ALA A 146 -10.46 6.48 14.18
CA ALA A 146 -9.10 6.44 14.74
C ALA A 146 -8.41 5.08 14.51
N LEU A 147 -9.16 3.98 14.52
CA LEU A 147 -8.64 2.66 14.22
C LEU A 147 -8.12 2.55 12.78
N ALA A 148 -8.89 3.03 11.79
CA ALA A 148 -8.45 3.00 10.39
C ALA A 148 -7.20 3.87 10.19
N LEU A 149 -7.07 4.99 10.89
CA LEU A 149 -5.86 5.83 10.85
C LEU A 149 -4.65 5.12 11.47
N ALA A 150 -4.84 4.47 12.62
CA ALA A 150 -3.77 3.68 13.26
C ALA A 150 -3.30 2.54 12.35
N ILE A 151 -4.23 1.87 11.66
CA ILE A 151 -3.91 0.83 10.68
C ILE A 151 -3.19 1.44 9.46
N ALA A 152 -3.62 2.59 8.95
CA ALA A 152 -2.93 3.28 7.87
C ALA A 152 -1.48 3.62 8.22
N ALA A 153 -1.24 4.09 9.45
CA ALA A 153 0.11 4.31 9.95
C ALA A 153 0.92 3.01 10.02
N ALA A 154 0.32 1.91 10.52
CA ALA A 154 0.95 0.60 10.51
C ALA A 154 1.36 0.17 9.09
N MET A 155 0.47 0.37 8.11
CA MET A 155 0.74 0.06 6.69
C MET A 155 1.91 0.88 6.14
N VAL A 156 2.03 2.16 6.45
CA VAL A 156 3.18 2.99 6.05
C VAL A 156 4.49 2.34 6.48
N PHE A 157 4.59 1.90 7.74
CA PHE A 157 5.79 1.25 8.26
C PHE A 157 6.04 -0.13 7.65
N VAL A 158 4.99 -0.92 7.39
CA VAL A 158 5.12 -2.22 6.70
C VAL A 158 5.58 -2.03 5.26
N ALA A 159 5.07 -1.02 4.54
CA ALA A 159 5.52 -0.68 3.19
C ALA A 159 7.01 -0.33 3.14
N PHE A 160 7.51 0.46 4.09
CA PHE A 160 8.95 0.69 4.24
C PHE A 160 9.70 -0.62 4.52
N GLY A 161 9.18 -1.47 5.40
CA GLY A 161 9.73 -2.79 5.67
C GLY A 161 9.81 -3.64 4.40
N LEU A 162 8.76 -3.64 3.59
CA LEU A 162 8.71 -4.36 2.32
C LEU A 162 9.80 -3.88 1.35
N MET A 163 10.02 -2.56 1.24
CA MET A 163 11.06 -2.00 0.39
C MET A 163 12.48 -2.35 0.89
N ILE A 164 12.70 -2.36 2.21
CA ILE A 164 14.03 -2.64 2.78
C ILE A 164 14.37 -4.14 2.70
N VAL A 165 13.39 -5.00 2.92
CA VAL A 165 13.59 -6.46 2.95
C VAL A 165 13.83 -7.03 1.56
N ARG A 166 13.32 -6.39 0.51
CA ARG A 166 13.46 -6.82 -0.87
C ARG A 166 14.65 -6.16 -1.55
N ARG A 167 15.41 -6.95 -2.32
CA ARG A 167 16.55 -6.45 -3.09
C ARG A 167 16.22 -6.14 -4.55
N ASP A 168 15.12 -6.69 -5.04
CA ASP A 168 14.72 -6.48 -6.43
C ASP A 168 13.92 -5.17 -6.59
N VAL A 169 14.21 -4.43 -7.66
CA VAL A 169 13.62 -3.12 -7.95
C VAL A 169 12.10 -3.22 -8.12
N ALA A 170 11.61 -4.31 -8.69
CA ALA A 170 10.19 -4.47 -8.96
C ALA A 170 9.38 -4.67 -7.66
N SER A 171 9.88 -5.47 -6.70
CA SER A 171 9.25 -5.59 -5.38
C SER A 171 9.36 -4.29 -4.57
N GLN A 172 10.46 -3.55 -4.69
CA GLN A 172 10.61 -2.22 -4.08
C GLN A 172 9.59 -1.23 -4.67
N ALA A 173 9.35 -1.28 -5.98
CA ALA A 173 8.30 -0.47 -6.62
C ALA A 173 6.91 -0.83 -6.08
N VAL A 174 6.60 -2.12 -5.92
CA VAL A 174 5.33 -2.55 -5.30
C VAL A 174 5.23 -2.03 -3.86
N GLY A 175 6.31 -2.08 -3.07
CA GLY A 175 6.38 -1.51 -1.73
C GLY A 175 6.08 0.00 -1.72
N PHE A 176 6.63 0.75 -2.68
CA PHE A 176 6.34 2.18 -2.83
C PHE A 176 4.86 2.44 -3.18
N PHE A 177 4.29 1.64 -4.08
CA PHE A 177 2.88 1.79 -4.43
C PHE A 177 1.93 1.40 -3.29
N THR A 178 2.33 0.45 -2.43
CA THR A 178 1.58 0.15 -1.18
C THR A 178 1.69 1.27 -0.16
N LEU A 179 2.85 1.90 -0.04
CA LEU A 179 3.03 3.11 0.78
C LEU A 179 2.05 4.21 0.36
N GLU A 180 1.93 4.46 -0.95
CA GLU A 180 1.02 5.44 -1.50
C GLU A 180 -0.45 5.08 -1.19
N ASN A 181 -0.83 3.79 -1.25
CA ASN A 181 -2.16 3.35 -0.82
C ASN A 181 -2.40 3.57 0.68
N ALA A 182 -1.38 3.35 1.54
CA ALA A 182 -1.48 3.62 2.97
C ALA A 182 -1.68 5.11 3.27
N VAL A 183 -0.95 5.98 2.58
CA VAL A 183 -1.10 7.44 2.67
C VAL A 183 -2.48 7.89 2.16
N SER A 184 -2.94 7.32 1.04
CA SER A 184 -4.28 7.57 0.51
C SER A 184 -5.38 7.17 1.50
N LEU A 185 -5.22 6.02 2.19
CA LEU A 185 -6.13 5.60 3.26
C LEU A 185 -6.16 6.61 4.41
N ALA A 186 -4.99 7.05 4.88
CA ALA A 186 -4.90 8.06 5.92
C ALA A 186 -5.57 9.38 5.49
N ALA A 187 -5.33 9.83 4.26
CA ALA A 187 -5.93 11.04 3.70
C ALA A 187 -7.46 10.94 3.63
N LEU A 188 -8.01 9.83 3.14
CA LEU A 188 -9.45 9.59 3.08
C LEU A 188 -10.10 9.57 4.47
N VAL A 189 -9.41 9.04 5.48
CA VAL A 189 -9.90 8.96 6.86
C VAL A 189 -9.88 10.33 7.54
N VAL A 190 -8.79 11.08 7.40
CA VAL A 190 -8.57 12.36 8.10
C VAL A 190 -9.27 13.52 7.38
N ALA A 191 -9.24 13.50 6.06
CA ALA A 191 -9.49 14.66 5.24
C ALA A 191 -10.50 14.42 4.12
N ALA A 192 -11.48 13.54 4.34
CA ALA A 192 -12.57 13.31 3.40
C ALA A 192 -13.36 14.63 3.15
N GLY A 193 -12.92 15.40 2.20
CA GLY A 193 -13.44 16.74 1.88
C GLY A 193 -12.36 17.77 1.63
N LEU A 194 -11.07 17.39 1.75
CA LEU A 194 -9.99 18.23 1.22
C LEU A 194 -10.06 18.28 -0.31
N PRO A 195 -9.69 19.43 -0.88
CA PRO A 195 -9.92 19.70 -2.29
C PRO A 195 -9.24 18.67 -3.19
N LEU A 196 -9.91 18.36 -4.29
CA LEU A 196 -9.47 17.58 -5.45
C LEU A 196 -7.98 17.76 -5.82
N ILE A 197 -7.42 18.92 -5.48
CA ILE A 197 -6.04 19.30 -5.75
C ILE A 197 -5.05 18.34 -5.05
N LEU A 198 -5.29 17.98 -3.79
CA LEU A 198 -4.37 17.12 -3.02
C LEU A 198 -4.37 15.71 -3.58
N GLU A 199 -5.55 15.17 -3.88
CA GLU A 199 -5.68 13.81 -4.42
C GLU A 199 -5.20 13.72 -5.87
N THR A 200 -5.39 14.79 -6.66
CA THR A 200 -4.81 14.88 -8.01
C THR A 200 -3.28 14.92 -7.94
N ALA A 201 -2.70 15.58 -6.93
CA ALA A 201 -1.26 15.56 -6.70
C ALA A 201 -0.76 14.15 -6.42
N PHE A 202 -1.43 13.38 -5.56
CA PHE A 202 -1.06 11.97 -5.29
C PHE A 202 -1.14 11.09 -6.55
N LEU A 203 -2.14 11.30 -7.41
CA LEU A 203 -2.22 10.57 -8.68
C LEU A 203 -1.09 10.95 -9.65
N PHE A 204 -0.68 12.21 -9.64
CA PHE A 204 0.46 12.66 -10.44
C PHE A 204 1.77 12.06 -9.92
N ASP A 205 2.00 12.06 -8.62
CA ASP A 205 3.17 11.42 -7.99
C ASP A 205 3.23 9.93 -8.30
N LEU A 206 2.10 9.24 -8.27
CA LEU A 206 2.01 7.86 -8.67
C LEU A 206 2.39 7.65 -10.16
N LEU A 207 1.90 8.51 -11.05
CA LEU A 207 2.26 8.43 -12.46
C LEU A 207 3.76 8.61 -12.68
N VAL A 208 4.37 9.60 -12.02
CA VAL A 208 5.82 9.83 -12.04
C VAL A 208 6.57 8.62 -11.49
N ALA A 209 6.12 8.05 -10.38
CA ALA A 209 6.73 6.86 -9.79
C ALA A 209 6.66 5.66 -10.75
N VAL A 210 5.56 5.42 -11.42
CA VAL A 210 5.43 4.35 -12.43
C VAL A 210 6.44 4.53 -13.57
N VAL A 211 6.63 5.76 -14.05
CA VAL A 211 7.62 6.06 -15.10
C VAL A 211 9.04 5.82 -14.60
N VAL A 212 9.38 6.33 -13.42
CA VAL A 212 10.72 6.20 -12.83
C VAL A 212 11.07 4.74 -12.55
N PHE A 213 10.19 3.99 -11.87
CA PHE A 213 10.40 2.57 -11.63
C PHE A 213 10.43 1.77 -12.92
N GLY A 214 9.61 2.15 -13.90
CA GLY A 214 9.64 1.53 -15.23
C GLY A 214 10.99 1.69 -15.92
N MET A 215 11.60 2.87 -15.83
CA MET A 215 12.95 3.11 -16.35
C MET A 215 14.01 2.30 -15.59
N LEU A 216 13.93 2.26 -14.25
CA LEU A 216 14.86 1.51 -13.41
C LEU A 216 14.79 0.00 -13.67
N ILE A 217 13.59 -0.56 -13.81
CA ILE A 217 13.40 -1.98 -14.14
C ILE A 217 14.03 -2.29 -15.49
N ARG A 218 13.78 -1.45 -16.52
CA ARG A 218 14.38 -1.64 -17.85
C ARG A 218 15.91 -1.53 -17.82
N ALA A 219 16.44 -0.53 -17.12
CA ALA A 219 17.89 -0.37 -16.98
C ALA A 219 18.54 -1.58 -16.29
N HIS A 220 17.89 -2.11 -15.26
CA HIS A 220 18.36 -3.30 -14.55
C HIS A 220 18.36 -4.55 -15.44
N HIS A 221 17.30 -4.76 -16.23
CA HIS A 221 17.24 -5.88 -17.18
C HIS A 221 18.34 -5.76 -18.26
N ALA A 222 18.56 -4.57 -18.82
CA ALA A 222 19.59 -4.34 -19.83
C ALA A 222 20.99 -4.63 -19.27
N GLN A 223 21.26 -4.29 -18.02
CA GLN A 223 22.53 -4.63 -17.37
C GLN A 223 22.67 -6.13 -17.09
N ALA A 224 21.59 -6.80 -16.68
CA ALA A 224 21.60 -8.23 -16.41
C ALA A 224 21.83 -9.05 -17.68
N GLU A 225 21.26 -8.64 -18.80
CA GLU A 225 21.51 -9.26 -20.10
C GLU A 225 22.95 -9.04 -20.58
N SER A 226 23.56 -7.87 -20.29
CA SER A 226 24.96 -7.57 -20.64
C SER A 226 25.97 -8.38 -19.81
N LEU A 227 25.55 -8.91 -18.65
CA LEU A 227 26.36 -9.79 -17.81
C LEU A 227 26.09 -11.27 -18.10
N SER A 228 25.36 -11.59 -19.17
CA SER A 228 25.13 -12.96 -19.60
C SER A 228 26.45 -13.67 -19.90
N THR A 229 26.68 -14.81 -19.27
CA THR A 229 27.88 -15.64 -19.47
C THR A 229 28.00 -16.19 -20.88
N ALA A 230 27.02 -15.98 -21.77
CA ALA A 230 27.11 -16.31 -23.17
C ALA A 230 28.29 -15.63 -23.89
N ASP A 231 28.68 -14.43 -23.44
CA ASP A 231 29.84 -13.71 -23.96
C ASP A 231 31.18 -14.21 -23.40
N LEU A 232 31.17 -14.98 -22.32
CA LEU A 232 32.38 -15.56 -21.74
C LEU A 232 32.83 -16.83 -22.48
N THR A 233 32.05 -17.41 -23.36
CA THR A 233 32.42 -18.56 -24.18
C THR A 233 33.33 -18.20 -25.36
N SER A 234 33.59 -16.91 -25.60
CA SER A 234 34.48 -16.42 -26.67
C SER A 234 35.93 -16.31 -26.24
N LEU A 235 36.30 -16.58 -24.99
CA LEU A 235 37.69 -16.71 -24.57
C LEU A 235 38.24 -18.05 -25.03
N LYS A 236 38.56 -18.12 -26.34
CA LYS A 236 39.46 -19.13 -26.86
C LYS A 236 40.89 -18.67 -26.55
N GLY A 237 41.53 -19.41 -25.62
CA GLY A 237 42.97 -19.40 -25.50
C GLY A 237 43.64 -20.01 -26.71
#